data_59e560546100ea01ad4243ed2cbf2aa6
#
_entry.id   59e560546100ea01ad4243ed2cbf2aa6
#
_cell.length_a   1.000
_cell.length_b   1.000
_cell.length_c   1.000
_cell.angle_alpha   90.00
_cell.angle_beta   90.00
_cell.angle_gamma   90.00
#
_symmetry.space_group_name_H-M   'P 1'
#
loop_
_entity.id
_entity.type
_entity.pdbx_description
1 polymer ?
#
loop_
_entity_poly.entity_id
_entity_poly.type
_entity_poly.pdbx_seq_one_letter_code
_entity_poly.pdbx_strand_id
1 'polypeptide(L)'
;INFLEAFHDEEFSQATPVNAIAVLSRADEVGVGRLDSMASAQRIATRYRHDPKVRRLAQTVVPIAGLLAQSGATLREAEHKALEAIAQAAREDSDPLFLSADRFVSVATTIPLTSEERAHLLDRLGMFGVRLSVALIRQGAAPNATTLSAELVRRSGLVELRDVLLSQFAERRDVLKARSALLALEGVLHERTVT
;
A
#
# COMPACT_ATOMS: atom_id res chain seq x y z
N ILE A 1 -1.16 14.93 10.20
CA ILE A 1 -1.72 14.85 11.57
C ILE A 1 -2.76 15.95 11.76
N ASN A 2 -2.46 17.21 11.43
CA ASN A 2 -3.39 18.34 11.57
C ASN A 2 -4.72 18.19 10.80
N PHE A 3 -4.73 17.45 9.69
CA PHE A 3 -5.96 17.23 8.90
C PHE A 3 -6.94 16.25 9.60
N LEU A 4 -6.42 15.24 10.28
CA LEU A 4 -7.24 14.31 11.05
C LEU A 4 -7.76 14.94 12.36
N GLU A 5 -7.00 15.89 12.93
CA GLU A 5 -7.42 16.65 14.11
C GLU A 5 -8.62 17.57 13.80
N ALA A 6 -8.71 18.11 12.56
CA ALA A 6 -9.84 18.95 12.13
C ALA A 6 -11.18 18.20 11.99
N PHE A 7 -11.15 16.86 11.90
CA PHE A 7 -12.35 16.02 11.89
C PHE A 7 -12.76 15.51 13.30
N HIS A 8 -11.95 15.80 14.32
CA HIS A 8 -12.32 15.55 15.71
C HIS A 8 -12.96 16.81 16.25
N ASP A 9 -14.28 16.84 16.30
CA ASP A 9 -15.01 17.82 17.08
C ASP A 9 -14.58 17.71 18.55
N GLU A 10 -14.04 18.79 19.12
CA GLU A 10 -13.49 18.80 20.48
C GLU A 10 -14.55 18.41 21.54
N GLU A 11 -15.82 18.59 21.27
CA GLU A 11 -16.93 18.21 22.17
C GLU A 11 -17.22 16.71 22.21
N PHE A 12 -16.82 15.93 21.19
CA PHE A 12 -17.01 14.48 21.13
C PHE A 12 -15.74 13.67 21.40
N SER A 13 -14.63 14.29 21.73
CA SER A 13 -13.28 13.71 21.69
C SER A 13 -12.88 12.84 22.89
N GLN A 14 -13.77 12.56 23.82
CA GLN A 14 -13.50 11.58 24.90
C GLN A 14 -13.78 10.12 24.48
N ALA A 15 -14.36 9.91 23.31
CA ALA A 15 -14.61 8.57 22.79
C ALA A 15 -13.41 8.07 21.98
N THR A 16 -12.93 6.87 22.29
CA THR A 16 -11.93 6.10 21.53
C THR A 16 -12.13 6.27 20.03
N PRO A 17 -11.08 6.43 19.19
CA PRO A 17 -11.18 6.60 17.75
C PRO A 17 -11.68 5.30 17.09
N VAL A 18 -12.98 5.08 17.15
CA VAL A 18 -13.63 3.83 16.74
C VAL A 18 -13.75 3.74 15.22
N ASN A 19 -13.58 4.86 14.51
CA ASN A 19 -14.01 5.01 13.13
C ASN A 19 -12.87 5.40 12.15
N ALA A 20 -11.62 5.34 12.56
CA ALA A 20 -10.50 5.71 11.69
C ALA A 20 -9.44 4.62 11.60
N ILE A 21 -8.93 4.43 10.39
CA ILE A 21 -7.75 3.62 10.08
C ILE A 21 -6.72 4.55 9.43
N ALA A 22 -5.50 4.53 9.92
CA ALA A 22 -4.40 5.23 9.27
C ALA A 22 -3.79 4.33 8.18
N VAL A 23 -3.47 4.94 7.04
CA VAL A 23 -2.78 4.27 5.95
C VAL A 23 -1.39 4.87 5.79
N LEU A 24 -0.36 4.04 5.87
CA LEU A 24 0.99 4.41 5.45
C LEU A 24 1.10 4.17 3.94
N SER A 25 0.80 5.20 3.16
CA SER A 25 0.85 5.15 1.69
C SER A 25 2.29 5.11 1.18
N ARG A 26 2.46 4.70 -0.09
CA ARG A 26 3.76 4.58 -0.77
C ARG A 26 4.75 3.71 0.02
N ALA A 27 4.25 2.62 0.58
CA ALA A 27 5.04 1.71 1.41
C ALA A 27 6.18 1.02 0.63
N ASP A 28 6.04 0.90 -0.67
CA ASP A 28 7.01 0.40 -1.64
C ASP A 28 8.22 1.34 -1.83
N GLU A 29 8.11 2.62 -1.50
CA GLU A 29 9.21 3.59 -1.61
C GLU A 29 10.09 3.66 -0.35
N VAL A 30 9.67 3.06 0.75
CA VAL A 30 10.47 2.99 1.97
C VAL A 30 11.80 2.31 1.68
N GLY A 31 12.93 2.99 1.94
CA GLY A 31 14.26 2.47 1.63
C GLY A 31 14.59 2.45 0.14
N VAL A 32 14.05 3.39 -0.65
CA VAL A 32 14.35 3.57 -2.09
C VAL A 32 13.92 2.36 -2.94
N GLY A 33 12.75 1.79 -2.67
CA GLY A 33 12.18 0.71 -3.47
C GLY A 33 12.99 -0.59 -3.44
N ARG A 34 13.64 -0.90 -2.31
CA ARG A 34 14.32 -2.19 -2.09
C ARG A 34 13.31 -3.31 -1.89
N LEU A 35 13.72 -4.56 -2.11
CA LEU A 35 12.84 -5.72 -1.93
C LEU A 35 12.27 -5.86 -0.50
N ASP A 36 12.94 -5.27 0.49
CA ASP A 36 12.50 -5.24 1.89
C ASP A 36 11.64 -4.01 2.24
N SER A 37 11.28 -3.16 1.28
CA SER A 37 10.52 -1.92 1.49
C SER A 37 9.22 -2.18 2.25
N MET A 38 8.40 -3.12 1.81
CA MET A 38 7.15 -3.47 2.48
C MET A 38 7.36 -3.98 3.91
N ALA A 39 8.39 -4.80 4.14
CA ALA A 39 8.75 -5.26 5.50
C ALA A 39 9.20 -4.09 6.39
N SER A 40 9.93 -3.13 5.83
CA SER A 40 10.34 -1.92 6.53
C SER A 40 9.14 -1.01 6.83
N ALA A 41 8.22 -0.84 5.87
CA ALA A 41 6.97 -0.11 6.07
C ALA A 41 6.10 -0.77 7.15
N GLN A 42 6.04 -2.10 7.20
CA GLN A 42 5.33 -2.84 8.26
C GLN A 42 5.91 -2.57 9.65
N ARG A 43 7.25 -2.52 9.79
CA ARG A 43 7.90 -2.14 11.05
C ARG A 43 7.56 -0.71 11.46
N ILE A 44 7.53 0.23 10.50
CA ILE A 44 7.14 1.62 10.74
C ILE A 44 5.67 1.69 11.16
N ALA A 45 4.77 1.02 10.44
CA ALA A 45 3.34 0.95 10.78
C ALA A 45 3.12 0.39 12.20
N THR A 46 3.87 -0.65 12.58
CA THR A 46 3.84 -1.23 13.92
C THR A 46 4.25 -0.22 14.99
N ARG A 47 5.29 0.59 14.74
CA ARG A 47 5.68 1.68 15.66
C ARG A 47 4.56 2.70 15.82
N TYR A 48 3.95 3.13 14.72
CA TYR A 48 2.84 4.08 14.76
C TYR A 48 1.60 3.53 15.46
N ARG A 49 1.31 2.24 15.36
CA ARG A 49 0.23 1.59 16.15
C ARG A 49 0.42 1.75 17.66
N HIS A 50 1.65 1.84 18.13
CA HIS A 50 1.98 2.01 19.56
C HIS A 50 2.19 3.47 19.96
N ASP A 51 2.25 4.41 19.02
CA ASP A 51 2.40 5.84 19.31
C ASP A 51 1.12 6.38 19.96
N PRO A 52 1.19 7.00 21.17
CA PRO A 52 0.01 7.52 21.87
C PRO A 52 -0.76 8.57 21.06
N LYS A 53 -0.10 9.37 20.23
CA LYS A 53 -0.74 10.38 19.37
C LYS A 53 -1.56 9.72 18.26
N VAL A 54 -1.01 8.71 17.61
CA VAL A 54 -1.71 7.97 16.54
C VAL A 54 -2.86 7.15 17.11
N ARG A 55 -2.67 6.52 18.27
CA ARG A 55 -3.72 5.73 18.94
C ARG A 55 -4.96 6.54 19.32
N ARG A 56 -4.83 7.83 19.51
CA ARG A 56 -5.98 8.72 19.73
C ARG A 56 -6.76 8.99 18.46
N LEU A 57 -6.14 8.87 17.29
CA LEU A 57 -6.71 9.26 15.99
C LEU A 57 -7.13 8.06 15.14
N ALA A 58 -6.50 6.90 15.34
CA ALA A 58 -6.74 5.71 14.51
C ALA A 58 -6.59 4.42 15.32
N GLN A 59 -7.38 3.43 14.98
CA GLN A 59 -7.34 2.10 15.62
C GLN A 59 -6.12 1.29 15.20
N THR A 60 -5.70 1.43 13.95
CA THR A 60 -4.57 0.71 13.38
C THR A 60 -3.91 1.52 12.28
N VAL A 61 -2.73 1.09 11.87
CA VAL A 61 -1.97 1.64 10.74
C VAL A 61 -1.65 0.50 9.78
N VAL A 62 -2.03 0.64 8.51
CA VAL A 62 -1.81 -0.36 7.46
C VAL A 62 -0.90 0.21 6.38
N PRO A 63 0.25 -0.41 6.07
CA PRO A 63 1.11 0.03 4.98
C PRO A 63 0.57 -0.46 3.64
N ILE A 64 0.50 0.44 2.65
CA ILE A 64 -0.06 0.19 1.32
C ILE A 64 0.90 0.68 0.23
N ALA A 65 1.16 -0.19 -0.72
CA ALA A 65 1.77 0.11 -2.01
C ALA A 65 0.67 0.22 -3.09
N GLY A 66 0.04 1.40 -3.18
CA GLY A 66 -1.12 1.61 -4.06
C GLY A 66 -0.78 1.40 -5.54
N LEU A 67 0.37 1.89 -5.99
CA LEU A 67 0.84 1.68 -7.36
C LEU A 67 1.00 0.19 -7.67
N LEU A 68 1.60 -0.57 -6.76
CA LEU A 68 1.80 -2.01 -6.91
C LEU A 68 0.44 -2.76 -6.99
N ALA A 69 -0.52 -2.36 -6.16
CA ALA A 69 -1.86 -2.95 -6.18
C ALA A 69 -2.58 -2.71 -7.51
N GLN A 70 -2.56 -1.46 -8.00
CA GLN A 70 -3.18 -1.06 -9.25
C GLN A 70 -2.52 -1.77 -10.45
N SER A 71 -1.20 -1.74 -10.50
CA SER A 71 -0.44 -2.36 -11.60
C SER A 71 -0.57 -3.87 -11.59
N GLY A 72 -0.58 -4.49 -10.41
CA GLY A 72 -0.88 -5.90 -10.28
C GLY A 72 -2.26 -6.26 -10.81
N ALA A 73 -3.30 -5.54 -10.41
CA ALA A 73 -4.69 -5.80 -10.85
C ALA A 73 -4.91 -5.58 -12.35
N THR A 74 -4.07 -4.79 -13.01
CA THR A 74 -4.16 -4.45 -14.44
C THR A 74 -2.95 -4.91 -15.24
N LEU A 75 -2.20 -5.89 -14.76
CA LEU A 75 -0.99 -6.40 -15.40
C LEU A 75 -1.33 -7.04 -16.75
N ARG A 76 -0.57 -6.65 -17.78
CA ARG A 76 -0.75 -7.15 -19.14
C ARG A 76 0.28 -8.24 -19.44
N GLU A 77 -0.08 -9.13 -20.37
CA GLU A 77 0.82 -10.19 -20.84
C GLU A 77 2.13 -9.64 -21.43
N ALA A 78 2.05 -8.52 -22.14
CA ALA A 78 3.24 -7.86 -22.69
C ALA A 78 4.20 -7.36 -21.60
N GLU A 79 3.66 -6.84 -20.49
CA GLU A 79 4.45 -6.39 -19.33
C GLU A 79 5.12 -7.59 -18.63
N HIS A 80 4.39 -8.72 -18.51
CA HIS A 80 4.97 -9.94 -17.96
C HIS A 80 6.12 -10.44 -18.82
N LYS A 81 5.96 -10.51 -20.15
CA LYS A 81 7.02 -10.94 -21.08
C LYS A 81 8.26 -10.04 -21.01
N ALA A 82 8.05 -8.73 -20.88
CA ALA A 82 9.15 -7.79 -20.74
C ALA A 82 9.91 -8.01 -19.40
N LEU A 83 9.19 -8.25 -18.30
CA LEU A 83 9.79 -8.59 -17.00
C LEU A 83 10.50 -9.95 -17.04
N GLU A 84 9.93 -10.91 -17.76
CA GLU A 84 10.53 -12.24 -17.97
C GLU A 84 11.85 -12.13 -18.75
N ALA A 85 11.93 -11.31 -19.79
CA ALA A 85 13.17 -11.05 -20.51
C ALA A 85 14.27 -10.51 -19.58
N ILE A 86 13.92 -9.62 -18.66
CA ILE A 86 14.87 -9.13 -17.64
C ILE A 86 15.23 -10.26 -16.66
N ALA A 87 14.28 -11.09 -16.28
CA ALA A 87 14.49 -12.18 -15.31
C ALA A 87 15.40 -13.28 -15.87
N GLN A 88 15.30 -13.56 -17.17
CA GLN A 88 16.09 -14.59 -17.87
C GLN A 88 17.50 -14.10 -18.22
N ALA A 89 17.73 -12.78 -18.27
CA ALA A 89 19.03 -12.22 -18.54
C ALA A 89 20.04 -12.55 -17.43
N ALA A 90 21.33 -12.64 -17.83
CA ALA A 90 22.42 -12.81 -16.88
C ALA A 90 22.42 -11.68 -15.83
N ARG A 91 22.85 -11.97 -14.63
CA ARG A 91 22.88 -10.96 -13.57
C ARG A 91 23.81 -9.80 -13.90
N GLU A 92 24.89 -10.06 -14.57
CA GLU A 92 25.87 -9.06 -15.03
C GLU A 92 25.21 -8.00 -15.94
N ASP A 93 24.21 -8.41 -16.75
CA ASP A 93 23.47 -7.51 -17.64
C ASP A 93 22.29 -6.83 -16.93
N SER A 94 21.63 -7.51 -16.02
CA SER A 94 20.41 -7.02 -15.37
C SER A 94 20.65 -6.24 -14.08
N ASP A 95 21.67 -6.58 -13.27
CA ASP A 95 21.92 -5.91 -11.99
C ASP A 95 22.26 -4.42 -12.14
N PRO A 96 22.99 -3.97 -13.18
CA PRO A 96 23.22 -2.54 -13.40
C PRO A 96 21.93 -1.73 -13.62
N LEU A 97 20.88 -2.35 -14.17
CA LEU A 97 19.58 -1.70 -14.38
C LEU A 97 18.90 -1.37 -13.05
N PHE A 98 19.12 -2.18 -12.02
CA PHE A 98 18.44 -2.02 -10.71
C PHE A 98 19.12 -1.04 -9.77
N LEU A 99 20.21 -0.38 -10.17
CA LEU A 99 20.90 0.56 -9.29
C LEU A 99 20.12 1.86 -9.07
N SER A 100 19.41 2.35 -10.08
CA SER A 100 18.52 3.52 -9.97
C SER A 100 17.44 3.51 -11.05
N ALA A 101 16.39 4.33 -10.88
CA ALA A 101 15.34 4.53 -11.86
C ALA A 101 15.90 5.04 -13.22
N ASP A 102 16.81 6.02 -13.17
CA ASP A 102 17.45 6.58 -14.37
C ASP A 102 18.26 5.51 -15.10
N ARG A 103 19.01 4.70 -14.37
CA ARG A 103 19.80 3.62 -14.99
C ARG A 103 18.90 2.53 -15.55
N PHE A 104 17.78 2.23 -14.93
CA PHE A 104 16.82 1.26 -15.48
C PHE A 104 16.34 1.64 -16.86
N VAL A 105 16.15 2.92 -17.13
CA VAL A 105 15.72 3.43 -18.44
C VAL A 105 16.88 3.64 -19.40
N SER A 106 17.98 4.29 -18.96
CA SER A 106 19.00 4.85 -19.85
C SER A 106 20.18 3.94 -20.13
N VAL A 107 20.46 2.94 -19.27
CA VAL A 107 21.64 2.08 -19.47
C VAL A 107 21.48 1.21 -20.71
N ALA A 108 22.53 1.17 -21.54
CA ALA A 108 22.62 0.23 -22.64
C ALA A 108 22.70 -1.22 -22.10
N THR A 109 21.94 -2.13 -22.68
CA THR A 109 21.84 -3.52 -22.25
C THR A 109 21.65 -4.44 -23.44
N THR A 110 22.04 -5.69 -23.31
CA THR A 110 21.82 -6.77 -24.28
C THR A 110 20.39 -7.34 -24.19
N ILE A 111 19.63 -6.96 -23.14
CA ILE A 111 18.24 -7.40 -22.93
C ILE A 111 17.37 -6.81 -24.06
N PRO A 112 16.53 -7.63 -24.72
CA PRO A 112 15.73 -7.20 -25.86
C PRO A 112 14.54 -6.33 -25.46
N LEU A 113 14.82 -5.20 -24.80
CA LEU A 113 13.86 -4.19 -24.36
C LEU A 113 14.39 -2.80 -24.69
N THR A 114 13.56 -2.01 -25.32
CA THR A 114 13.85 -0.60 -25.60
C THR A 114 13.85 0.24 -24.32
N SER A 115 14.46 1.41 -24.34
CA SER A 115 14.36 2.37 -23.23
C SER A 115 12.92 2.80 -22.96
N GLU A 116 12.08 2.88 -23.99
CA GLU A 116 10.66 3.26 -23.86
C GLU A 116 9.86 2.16 -23.13
N GLU A 117 10.06 0.89 -23.47
CA GLU A 117 9.43 -0.23 -22.77
C GLU A 117 9.87 -0.29 -21.31
N ARG A 118 11.13 -0.03 -21.02
CA ARG A 118 11.64 0.04 -19.65
C ARG A 118 11.06 1.23 -18.88
N ALA A 119 10.94 2.39 -19.52
CA ALA A 119 10.29 3.56 -18.93
C ALA A 119 8.82 3.27 -18.62
N HIS A 120 8.11 2.60 -19.53
CA HIS A 120 6.73 2.18 -19.30
C HIS A 120 6.60 1.22 -18.10
N LEU A 121 7.48 0.21 -18.00
CA LEU A 121 7.50 -0.69 -16.85
C LEU A 121 7.75 0.06 -15.51
N LEU A 122 8.68 1.03 -15.55
CA LEU A 122 9.00 1.84 -14.38
C LEU A 122 7.84 2.73 -13.95
N ASP A 123 7.16 3.37 -14.89
CA ASP A 123 5.98 4.20 -14.62
C ASP A 123 4.83 3.37 -14.03
N ARG A 124 4.62 2.18 -14.57
CA ARG A 124 3.56 1.27 -14.16
C ARG A 124 3.82 0.63 -12.79
N LEU A 125 5.00 0.15 -12.55
CA LEU A 125 5.32 -0.74 -11.42
C LEU A 125 6.18 -0.07 -10.34
N GLY A 126 6.85 1.04 -10.67
CA GLY A 126 7.91 1.60 -9.84
C GLY A 126 9.13 0.67 -9.74
N MET A 127 10.21 1.17 -9.17
CA MET A 127 11.43 0.35 -8.99
C MET A 127 11.20 -0.87 -8.08
N PHE A 128 10.39 -0.71 -7.04
CA PHE A 128 10.03 -1.82 -6.16
C PHE A 128 9.28 -2.91 -6.92
N GLY A 129 8.23 -2.54 -7.66
CA GLY A 129 7.42 -3.50 -8.40
C GLY A 129 8.20 -4.23 -9.48
N VAL A 130 9.10 -3.53 -10.21
CA VAL A 130 9.98 -4.16 -11.20
C VAL A 130 10.92 -5.15 -10.52
N ARG A 131 11.64 -4.75 -9.47
CA ARG A 131 12.55 -5.63 -8.71
C ARG A 131 11.82 -6.86 -8.15
N LEU A 132 10.65 -6.65 -7.56
CA LEU A 132 9.83 -7.71 -6.98
C LEU A 132 9.36 -8.69 -8.06
N SER A 133 8.87 -8.18 -9.20
CA SER A 133 8.40 -9.01 -10.32
C SER A 133 9.52 -9.89 -10.87
N VAL A 134 10.69 -9.30 -11.15
CA VAL A 134 11.87 -10.03 -11.64
C VAL A 134 12.32 -11.09 -10.61
N ALA A 135 12.31 -10.76 -9.32
CA ALA A 135 12.66 -11.72 -8.28
C ALA A 135 11.68 -12.90 -8.21
N LEU A 136 10.37 -12.63 -8.30
CA LEU A 136 9.32 -13.67 -8.30
C LEU A 136 9.40 -14.59 -9.51
N ILE A 137 9.65 -14.03 -10.69
CA ILE A 137 9.83 -14.81 -11.93
C ILE A 137 11.08 -15.69 -11.82
N ARG A 138 12.20 -15.16 -11.38
CA ARG A 138 13.45 -15.91 -11.17
C ARG A 138 13.31 -17.05 -10.16
N GLN A 139 12.47 -16.88 -9.15
CA GLN A 139 12.17 -17.92 -8.15
C GLN A 139 11.16 -18.97 -8.64
N GLY A 140 10.60 -18.79 -9.84
CA GLY A 140 9.53 -19.66 -10.36
C GLY A 140 8.17 -19.43 -9.67
N ALA A 141 8.04 -18.42 -8.80
CA ALA A 141 6.80 -18.13 -8.09
C ALA A 141 5.76 -17.43 -8.95
N ALA A 142 6.15 -16.86 -10.08
CA ALA A 142 5.28 -16.15 -11.01
C ALA A 142 5.57 -16.51 -12.46
N PRO A 143 5.22 -17.74 -12.90
CA PRO A 143 5.56 -18.24 -14.25
C PRO A 143 4.71 -17.62 -15.37
N ASN A 144 3.69 -16.86 -15.07
CA ASN A 144 2.81 -16.20 -16.04
C ASN A 144 2.22 -14.91 -15.47
N ALA A 145 1.58 -14.10 -16.33
CA ALA A 145 0.99 -12.83 -15.94
C ALA A 145 -0.07 -12.95 -14.84
N THR A 146 -0.89 -13.99 -14.85
CA THR A 146 -1.94 -14.20 -13.86
C THR A 146 -1.37 -14.44 -12.46
N THR A 147 -0.36 -15.30 -12.35
CA THR A 147 0.29 -15.57 -11.06
C THR A 147 1.09 -14.37 -10.57
N LEU A 148 1.76 -13.64 -11.47
CA LEU A 148 2.45 -12.40 -11.11
C LEU A 148 1.46 -11.35 -10.61
N SER A 149 0.36 -11.14 -11.32
CA SER A 149 -0.73 -10.24 -10.90
C SER A 149 -1.20 -10.53 -9.47
N ALA A 150 -1.55 -11.78 -9.19
CA ALA A 150 -2.00 -12.19 -7.88
C ALA A 150 -0.94 -11.94 -6.77
N GLU A 151 0.33 -12.22 -7.05
CA GLU A 151 1.44 -11.99 -6.11
C GLU A 151 1.67 -10.51 -5.84
N LEU A 152 1.61 -9.64 -6.86
CA LEU A 152 1.76 -8.20 -6.69
C LEU A 152 0.63 -7.61 -5.84
N VAL A 153 -0.62 -7.97 -6.15
CA VAL A 153 -1.80 -7.53 -5.36
C VAL A 153 -1.70 -8.04 -3.92
N ARG A 154 -1.35 -9.29 -3.72
CA ARG A 154 -1.18 -9.86 -2.38
C ARG A 154 -0.12 -9.14 -1.54
N ARG A 155 1.00 -8.74 -2.17
CA ARG A 155 2.14 -8.08 -1.49
C ARG A 155 1.97 -6.57 -1.36
N SER A 156 0.94 -5.98 -1.95
CA SER A 156 0.69 -4.54 -1.90
C SER A 156 0.14 -4.04 -0.56
N GLY A 157 -0.32 -4.94 0.32
CA GLY A 157 -1.04 -4.61 1.57
C GLY A 157 -2.54 -4.33 1.36
N LEU A 158 -3.05 -4.36 0.11
CA LEU A 158 -4.46 -4.07 -0.18
C LEU A 158 -5.40 -5.11 0.44
N VAL A 159 -5.00 -6.38 0.46
CA VAL A 159 -5.80 -7.46 1.08
C VAL A 159 -5.91 -7.23 2.59
N GLU A 160 -4.80 -6.89 3.26
CA GLU A 160 -4.79 -6.57 4.70
C GLU A 160 -5.71 -5.37 4.99
N LEU A 161 -5.64 -4.30 4.19
CA LEU A 161 -6.53 -3.14 4.35
C LEU A 161 -7.99 -3.53 4.20
N ARG A 162 -8.34 -4.32 3.18
CA ARG A 162 -9.71 -4.78 2.96
C ARG A 162 -10.21 -5.60 4.16
N ASP A 163 -9.41 -6.51 4.66
CA ASP A 163 -9.80 -7.38 5.78
C ASP A 163 -9.98 -6.57 7.07
N VAL A 164 -9.12 -5.57 7.32
CA VAL A 164 -9.27 -4.62 8.42
C VAL A 164 -10.56 -3.80 8.26
N LEU A 165 -10.86 -3.29 7.06
CA LEU A 165 -12.09 -2.55 6.80
C LEU A 165 -13.34 -3.40 7.02
N LEU A 166 -13.34 -4.64 6.55
CA LEU A 166 -14.48 -5.55 6.74
C LEU A 166 -14.68 -5.88 8.21
N SER A 167 -13.65 -6.28 8.93
CA SER A 167 -13.73 -6.67 10.34
C SER A 167 -14.06 -5.49 11.27
N GLN A 168 -13.50 -4.32 11.01
CA GLN A 168 -13.66 -3.17 11.91
C GLN A 168 -14.94 -2.34 11.64
N PHE A 169 -15.41 -2.32 10.41
CA PHE A 169 -16.53 -1.46 10.03
C PHE A 169 -17.74 -2.24 9.52
N ALA A 170 -17.58 -3.17 8.59
CA ALA A 170 -18.71 -3.87 7.98
C ALA A 170 -19.44 -4.77 8.99
N GLU A 171 -18.68 -5.55 9.77
CA GLU A 171 -19.25 -6.44 10.79
C GLU A 171 -19.86 -5.67 11.98
N ARG A 172 -19.39 -4.47 12.26
CA ARG A 172 -19.85 -3.60 13.36
C ARG A 172 -20.76 -2.47 12.91
N ARG A 173 -21.16 -2.45 11.65
CA ARG A 173 -21.95 -1.36 11.06
C ARG A 173 -23.15 -0.93 11.90
N ASP A 174 -23.92 -1.88 12.38
CA ASP A 174 -25.17 -1.56 13.10
C ASP A 174 -24.87 -1.06 14.53
N VAL A 175 -23.83 -1.58 15.18
CA VAL A 175 -23.34 -1.09 16.47
C VAL A 175 -22.80 0.35 16.35
N LEU A 176 -22.02 0.62 15.29
CA LEU A 176 -21.49 1.96 15.03
C LEU A 176 -22.59 2.97 14.73
N LYS A 177 -23.60 2.59 13.95
CA LYS A 177 -24.79 3.42 13.69
C LYS A 177 -25.59 3.70 14.97
N ALA A 178 -25.86 2.68 15.77
CA ALA A 178 -26.56 2.83 17.03
C ALA A 178 -25.82 3.78 17.99
N ARG A 179 -24.51 3.64 18.10
CA ARG A 179 -23.67 4.54 18.91
C ARG A 179 -23.73 5.98 18.40
N SER A 180 -23.58 6.20 17.09
CA SER A 180 -23.67 7.56 16.53
C SER A 180 -25.03 8.20 16.77
N ALA A 181 -26.10 7.42 16.67
CA ALA A 181 -27.45 7.90 16.97
C ALA A 181 -27.63 8.28 18.46
N LEU A 182 -27.09 7.46 19.37
CA LEU A 182 -27.13 7.76 20.82
C LEU A 182 -26.37 9.03 21.18
N LEU A 183 -25.16 9.20 20.62
CA LEU A 183 -24.36 10.42 20.85
C LEU A 183 -25.05 11.66 20.29
N ALA A 184 -25.68 11.57 19.12
CA ALA A 184 -26.46 12.67 18.56
C ALA A 184 -27.68 13.03 19.44
N LEU A 185 -28.39 12.04 19.97
CA LEU A 185 -29.49 12.24 20.89
C LEU A 185 -29.05 12.89 22.22
N GLU A 186 -27.91 12.44 22.76
CA GLU A 186 -27.31 13.00 23.96
C GLU A 186 -26.96 14.48 23.78
N GLY A 187 -26.35 14.85 22.63
CA GLY A 187 -26.08 16.24 22.27
C GLY A 187 -27.35 17.11 22.25
N VAL A 188 -28.40 16.65 21.56
CA VAL A 188 -29.70 17.38 21.49
C VAL A 188 -30.36 17.53 22.87
N LEU A 189 -30.26 16.53 23.73
CA LEU A 189 -30.81 16.60 25.09
C LEU A 189 -30.03 17.58 25.97
N HIS A 190 -28.70 17.64 25.80
CA HIS A 190 -27.84 18.55 26.55
C HIS A 190 -28.13 20.02 26.18
N GLU A 191 -28.29 20.33 24.90
CA GLU A 191 -28.69 21.67 24.46
C GLU A 191 -30.04 22.13 25.00
N ARG A 192 -31.00 21.21 25.19
CA ARG A 192 -32.33 21.52 25.75
C ARG A 192 -32.34 21.70 27.25
N THR A 193 -31.34 21.19 27.98
CA THR A 193 -31.26 21.33 29.43
C THR A 193 -30.53 22.60 29.88
N VAL A 194 -29.84 23.28 28.97
CA VAL A 194 -29.08 24.52 29.23
C VAL A 194 -29.89 25.79 28.88
N THR A 195 -31.05 25.64 28.25
CA THR A 195 -32.03 26.73 27.98
C THR A 195 -33.17 26.69 29.00
#